data_66513164ceb8b963b852cee39394d136
#
_entry.id   66513164ceb8b963b852cee39394d136
#
_cell.length_a   1.000
_cell.length_b   1.000
_cell.length_c   1.000
_cell.angle_alpha   90.00
_cell.angle_beta   90.00
_cell.angle_gamma   90.00
#
_symmetry.space_group_name_H-M   'P 1'
#
loop_
_entity.id
_entity.type
_entity.pdbx_description
1 polymer ?
#
loop_
_entity_poly.entity_id
_entity_poly.type
_entity_poly.pdbx_seq_one_letter_code
_entity_poly.pdbx_strand_id
1 'polypeptide(L)'
;MAFIIKPLGTEKMTKITDKSSADKTFTPKAGKNKGQEITKVATPKYGFVVRPDANKLEIKKEVESLYNVTVLDVNTMRYAGKRSSRYTKAGLIRGQKNAWKKAIVTLKEGDTIDFYSNIQ
;
A
#
# COMPACT_ATOMS: atom_id res chain seq x y z
N MET A 1 -14.57 4.53 12.68
CA MET A 1 -14.37 3.09 12.43
C MET A 1 -13.01 2.85 11.80
N ALA A 2 -12.20 1.96 12.36
CA ALA A 2 -10.85 1.74 11.86
C ALA A 2 -10.84 0.76 10.69
N PHE A 3 -10.43 1.21 9.52
CA PHE A 3 -10.30 0.38 8.33
C PHE A 3 -8.91 -0.23 8.20
N ILE A 4 -7.89 0.43 8.73
CA ILE A 4 -6.52 -0.05 8.68
C ILE A 4 -6.29 -1.04 9.81
N ILE A 5 -5.86 -2.26 9.45
CA ILE A 5 -5.60 -3.32 10.41
C ILE A 5 -4.16 -3.22 10.93
N LYS A 6 -3.19 -3.15 10.01
CA LYS A 6 -1.77 -3.07 10.36
C LYS A 6 -0.95 -2.57 9.18
N PRO A 7 0.25 -2.02 9.42
CA PRO A 7 1.19 -1.73 8.34
C PRO A 7 1.68 -3.02 7.69
N LEU A 8 1.98 -2.96 6.40
CA LEU A 8 2.53 -4.09 5.66
C LEU A 8 4.05 -4.03 5.70
N GLY A 9 4.66 -4.94 6.45
CA GLY A 9 6.10 -4.98 6.70
C GLY A 9 6.86 -6.04 5.92
N THR A 10 6.40 -6.44 4.74
CA THR A 10 7.10 -7.43 3.93
C THR A 10 8.37 -6.82 3.30
N GLU A 11 9.33 -7.67 2.96
CA GLU A 11 10.56 -7.25 2.30
C GLU A 11 10.28 -6.52 0.98
N LYS A 12 9.32 -7.02 0.20
CA LYS A 12 8.93 -6.38 -1.06
C LYS A 12 8.39 -4.98 -0.84
N MET A 13 7.57 -4.80 0.20
CA MET A 13 7.02 -3.48 0.53
C MET A 13 8.11 -2.53 1.02
N THR A 14 9.06 -3.02 1.79
CA THR A 14 10.22 -2.24 2.24
C THR A 14 11.04 -1.75 1.03
N LYS A 15 11.26 -2.60 0.05
CA LYS A 15 11.96 -2.22 -1.19
C LYS A 15 11.20 -1.14 -1.95
N ILE A 16 9.88 -1.27 -2.06
CA ILE A 16 9.04 -0.27 -2.73
C ILE A 16 9.12 1.08 -2.01
N THR A 17 9.04 1.07 -0.69
CA THR A 17 9.13 2.28 0.12
C THR A 17 10.49 2.96 -0.05
N ASP A 18 11.57 2.21 0.07
CA ASP A 18 12.92 2.74 -0.09
C ASP A 18 13.15 3.33 -1.48
N LYS A 19 12.71 2.60 -2.51
CA LYS A 19 12.88 3.03 -3.89
C LYS A 19 12.07 4.29 -4.21
N SER A 20 10.88 4.42 -3.64
CA SER A 20 10.02 5.57 -3.87
C SER A 20 10.38 6.79 -3.02
N SER A 21 11.21 6.62 -2.00
CA SER A 21 11.61 7.69 -1.09
C SER A 21 12.79 8.53 -1.59
N ALA A 22 13.37 8.17 -2.72
CA ALA A 22 14.51 8.89 -3.31
C ALA A 22 14.10 9.61 -4.59
N ASP A 23 14.60 10.83 -4.77
CA ASP A 23 14.42 11.57 -6.01
C ASP A 23 15.11 10.83 -7.16
N LYS A 24 14.52 10.89 -8.34
CA LYS A 24 15.09 10.26 -9.53
C LYS A 24 15.38 11.31 -10.58
N THR A 25 16.59 11.22 -11.14
CA THR A 25 17.00 12.06 -12.24
C THR A 25 17.17 11.19 -13.48
N PHE A 26 16.58 11.62 -14.58
CA PHE A 26 16.67 10.89 -15.84
C PHE A 26 16.67 11.84 -17.03
N THR A 27 17.20 11.35 -18.15
CA THR A 27 17.22 12.10 -19.41
C THR A 27 16.30 11.37 -20.40
N PRO A 28 15.15 11.96 -20.80
CA PRO A 28 14.27 11.32 -21.77
C PRO A 28 14.95 11.14 -23.12
N LYS A 29 14.69 10.00 -23.76
CA LYS A 29 15.22 9.70 -25.09
C LYS A 29 14.31 10.19 -26.20
N ALA A 30 13.07 10.58 -25.88
CA ALA A 30 12.09 11.04 -26.86
C ALA A 30 11.10 12.00 -26.17
N GLY A 31 10.38 12.80 -26.98
CA GLY A 31 9.39 13.75 -26.50
C GLY A 31 9.93 15.16 -26.36
N LYS A 32 9.13 16.04 -25.74
CA LYS A 32 9.47 17.46 -25.61
C LYS A 32 10.74 17.73 -24.80
N ASN A 33 11.07 16.82 -23.88
CA ASN A 33 12.20 17.00 -22.97
C ASN A 33 13.41 16.12 -23.37
N LYS A 34 13.46 15.68 -24.63
CA LYS A 34 14.58 14.88 -25.12
C LYS A 34 15.91 15.60 -24.89
N GLY A 35 16.85 14.90 -24.28
CA GLY A 35 18.18 15.45 -24.02
C GLY A 35 18.29 16.35 -22.81
N GLN A 36 17.19 16.68 -22.13
CA GLN A 36 17.18 17.47 -20.92
C GLN A 36 17.14 16.56 -19.69
N GLU A 37 17.88 16.95 -18.67
CA GLU A 37 17.87 16.23 -17.40
C GLU A 37 16.61 16.61 -16.62
N ILE A 38 15.82 15.59 -16.24
CA ILE A 38 14.58 15.77 -15.47
C ILE A 38 14.74 15.11 -14.12
N THR A 39 14.45 15.86 -13.06
CA THR A 39 14.43 15.32 -11.71
C THR A 39 12.99 15.08 -11.28
N LYS A 40 12.66 13.83 -10.98
CA LYS A 40 11.36 13.45 -10.42
C LYS A 40 11.48 13.47 -8.91
N VAL A 41 10.67 14.29 -8.25
CA VAL A 41 10.66 14.40 -6.80
C VAL A 41 10.08 13.12 -6.17
N ALA A 42 10.64 12.72 -5.04
CA ALA A 42 10.21 11.52 -4.33
C ALA A 42 8.78 11.65 -3.80
N THR A 43 7.95 10.64 -4.11
CA THR A 43 6.62 10.48 -3.53
C THR A 43 6.60 9.14 -2.80
N PRO A 44 6.85 9.12 -1.48
CA PRO A 44 6.98 7.87 -0.75
C PRO A 44 5.72 7.01 -0.80
N LYS A 45 5.89 5.70 -0.87
CA LYS A 45 4.80 4.74 -0.89
C LYS A 45 4.88 3.81 0.31
N TYR A 46 3.75 3.59 0.95
CA TYR A 46 3.63 2.73 2.12
C TYR A 46 2.48 1.76 1.94
N GLY A 47 2.65 0.54 2.44
CA GLY A 47 1.63 -0.50 2.34
C GLY A 47 0.92 -0.75 3.66
N PHE A 48 -0.37 -1.05 3.58
CA PHE A 48 -1.21 -1.35 4.73
C PHE A 48 -2.09 -2.56 4.43
N VAL A 49 -2.33 -3.37 5.45
CA VAL A 49 -3.38 -4.37 5.41
C VAL A 49 -4.64 -3.70 5.94
N VAL A 50 -5.68 -3.68 5.14
CA VAL A 50 -6.94 -3.02 5.48
C VAL A 50 -8.10 -4.00 5.41
N ARG A 51 -9.26 -3.58 5.94
CA ARG A 51 -10.48 -4.38 5.88
C ARG A 51 -10.94 -4.52 4.41
N PRO A 52 -11.48 -5.70 4.04
CA PRO A 52 -11.92 -5.91 2.65
C PRO A 52 -13.04 -4.96 2.18
N ASP A 53 -13.80 -4.39 3.12
CA ASP A 53 -14.88 -3.47 2.83
C ASP A 53 -14.44 -2.00 2.78
N ALA A 54 -13.16 -1.71 3.02
CA ALA A 54 -12.65 -0.35 3.00
C ALA A 54 -12.50 0.18 1.57
N ASN A 55 -12.97 1.39 1.35
CA ASN A 55 -12.86 2.09 0.08
C ASN A 55 -11.61 2.98 0.07
N LYS A 56 -11.14 3.35 -1.13
CA LYS A 56 -9.97 4.21 -1.28
C LYS A 56 -10.09 5.53 -0.53
N LEU A 57 -11.26 6.16 -0.59
CA LEU A 57 -11.50 7.43 0.11
C LEU A 57 -11.45 7.28 1.61
N GLU A 58 -12.00 6.20 2.14
CA GLU A 58 -11.97 5.90 3.57
C GLU A 58 -10.55 5.64 4.06
N ILE A 59 -9.78 4.87 3.28
CA ILE A 59 -8.37 4.58 3.57
C ILE A 59 -7.56 5.88 3.57
N LYS A 60 -7.76 6.72 2.56
CA LYS A 60 -7.08 8.00 2.44
C LYS A 60 -7.33 8.87 3.67
N LYS A 61 -8.58 9.04 4.05
CA LYS A 61 -8.96 9.86 5.21
C LYS A 61 -8.35 9.33 6.50
N GLU A 62 -8.36 8.02 6.68
CA GLU A 62 -7.82 7.41 7.89
C GLU A 62 -6.30 7.57 7.98
N VAL A 63 -5.58 7.36 6.88
CA VAL A 63 -4.12 7.55 6.84
C VAL A 63 -3.76 9.00 7.12
N GLU A 64 -4.45 9.95 6.50
CA GLU A 64 -4.20 11.37 6.72
C GLU A 64 -4.45 11.77 8.17
N SER A 65 -5.48 11.22 8.77
CA SER A 65 -5.81 11.50 10.18
C SER A 65 -4.81 10.87 11.16
N LEU A 66 -4.40 9.62 10.92
CA LEU A 66 -3.52 8.88 11.82
C LEU A 66 -2.08 9.40 11.81
N TYR A 67 -1.57 9.75 10.66
CA TYR A 67 -0.16 10.08 10.48
C TYR A 67 0.11 11.54 10.15
N ASN A 68 -0.93 12.36 10.04
CA ASN A 68 -0.84 13.80 9.69
C ASN A 68 -0.05 14.03 8.39
N VAL A 69 -0.38 13.25 7.37
CA VAL A 69 0.26 13.32 6.06
C VAL A 69 -0.78 13.63 4.98
N THR A 70 -0.33 14.03 3.81
CA THR A 70 -1.19 14.24 2.65
C THR A 70 -1.05 13.06 1.70
N VAL A 71 -2.16 12.39 1.42
CA VAL A 71 -2.19 11.24 0.52
C VAL A 71 -2.55 11.70 -0.88
N LEU A 72 -1.69 11.41 -1.85
CA LEU A 72 -1.93 11.73 -3.24
C LEU A 72 -2.75 10.66 -3.94
N ASP A 73 -2.49 9.40 -3.63
CA ASP A 73 -3.14 8.29 -4.32
C ASP A 73 -3.21 7.07 -3.41
N VAL A 74 -4.21 6.23 -3.65
CA VAL A 74 -4.37 4.96 -2.95
C VAL A 74 -4.67 3.87 -3.97
N ASN A 75 -3.81 2.87 -4.04
CA ASN A 75 -4.02 1.70 -4.86
C ASN A 75 -4.37 0.52 -3.97
N THR A 76 -5.43 -0.19 -4.30
CA THR A 76 -5.90 -1.32 -3.51
C THR A 76 -5.85 -2.61 -4.29
N MET A 77 -5.56 -3.70 -3.60
CA MET A 77 -5.56 -5.05 -4.16
C MET A 77 -6.35 -5.96 -3.22
N ARG A 78 -7.33 -6.67 -3.77
CA ARG A 78 -8.13 -7.61 -3.00
C ARG A 78 -7.54 -9.00 -3.12
N TYR A 79 -7.42 -9.66 -1.99
CA TYR A 79 -6.97 -11.04 -1.93
C TYR A 79 -8.08 -11.90 -1.34
N ALA A 80 -8.55 -12.87 -2.13
CA ALA A 80 -9.45 -13.88 -1.62
C ALA A 80 -8.66 -14.79 -0.68
N GLY A 81 -9.28 -15.21 0.41
CA GLY A 81 -8.66 -16.14 1.32
C GLY A 81 -8.41 -17.49 0.64
N LYS A 82 -7.39 -18.19 1.12
CA LYS A 82 -7.04 -19.50 0.56
C LYS A 82 -8.19 -20.49 0.75
N ARG A 83 -8.60 -21.11 -0.33
CA ARG A 83 -9.62 -22.15 -0.29
C ARG A 83 -9.00 -23.47 0.12
N SER A 84 -9.69 -24.20 0.96
CA SER A 84 -9.29 -25.51 1.38
C SER A 84 -10.49 -26.46 1.40
N SER A 85 -10.26 -27.73 1.16
CA SER A 85 -11.29 -28.73 1.24
C SER A 85 -10.69 -30.01 1.82
N ARG A 86 -11.51 -30.78 2.51
CA ARG A 86 -11.10 -32.10 3.00
C ARG A 86 -12.30 -33.03 3.07
N TYR A 87 -12.03 -34.30 2.91
CA TYR A 87 -13.05 -35.32 3.04
C TYR A 87 -13.20 -35.73 4.51
N THR A 88 -14.45 -35.88 4.91
CA THR A 88 -14.81 -36.40 6.23
C THR A 88 -15.79 -37.56 6.05
N LYS A 89 -16.13 -38.25 7.14
CA LYS A 89 -17.15 -39.29 7.10
C LYS A 89 -18.52 -38.80 6.62
N ALA A 90 -18.79 -37.50 6.82
CA ALA A 90 -20.04 -36.86 6.40
C ALA A 90 -19.98 -36.31 4.97
N GLY A 91 -18.84 -36.44 4.28
CA GLY A 91 -18.66 -35.95 2.91
C GLY A 91 -17.55 -34.89 2.80
N LEU A 92 -17.56 -34.15 1.70
CA LEU A 92 -16.56 -33.12 1.41
C LEU A 92 -16.91 -31.83 2.13
N ILE A 93 -15.96 -31.34 2.94
CA ILE A 93 -16.08 -30.04 3.59
C ILE A 93 -15.19 -29.04 2.83
N ARG A 94 -15.80 -27.94 2.38
CA ARG A 94 -15.08 -26.84 1.71
C ARG A 94 -15.08 -25.62 2.60
N GLY A 95 -13.94 -24.94 2.67
CA GLY A 95 -13.80 -23.72 3.43
C GLY A 95 -12.88 -22.75 2.74
N GLN A 96 -12.92 -21.52 3.19
CA GLN A 96 -12.08 -20.45 2.66
C GLN A 96 -11.66 -19.55 3.82
N LYS A 97 -10.37 -19.21 3.88
CA LYS A 97 -9.88 -18.23 4.85
C LYS A 97 -10.44 -16.85 4.54
N ASN A 98 -10.45 -15.98 5.54
CA ASN A 98 -10.97 -14.64 5.37
C ASN A 98 -10.23 -13.89 4.27
N ALA A 99 -10.99 -13.16 3.45
CA ALA A 99 -10.41 -12.26 2.46
C ALA A 99 -9.78 -11.06 3.14
N TRP A 100 -8.82 -10.45 2.48
CA TRP A 100 -8.17 -9.24 2.97
C TRP A 100 -7.82 -8.31 1.80
N LYS A 101 -7.54 -7.07 2.13
CA LYS A 101 -7.21 -6.07 1.12
C LYS A 101 -5.88 -5.42 1.48
N LYS A 102 -5.04 -5.23 0.49
CA LYS A 102 -3.79 -4.48 0.61
C LYS A 102 -3.98 -3.12 -0.01
N ALA A 103 -3.57 -2.08 0.70
CA ALA A 103 -3.59 -0.72 0.19
C ALA A 103 -2.16 -0.19 0.12
N ILE A 104 -1.80 0.35 -1.04
CA ILE A 104 -0.53 1.05 -1.21
C ILE A 104 -0.85 2.53 -1.34
N VAL A 105 -0.37 3.31 -0.39
CA VAL A 105 -0.65 4.72 -0.26
C VAL A 105 0.56 5.51 -0.74
N THR A 106 0.33 6.45 -1.66
CA THR A 106 1.38 7.35 -2.14
C THR A 106 1.21 8.69 -1.45
N LEU A 107 2.26 9.13 -0.77
CA LEU A 107 2.24 10.38 -0.01
C LEU A 107 2.77 11.55 -0.84
N LYS A 108 2.39 12.77 -0.41
CA LYS A 108 2.93 14.00 -0.96
C LYS A 108 4.44 14.06 -0.72
N GLU A 109 5.12 14.76 -1.60
CA GLU A 109 6.53 15.09 -1.46
C GLU A 109 6.85 15.63 -0.07
N GLY A 110 7.87 15.07 0.56
CA GLY A 110 8.33 15.48 1.89
C GLY A 110 7.60 14.83 3.06
N ASP A 111 6.46 14.18 2.82
CA ASP A 111 5.74 13.47 3.88
C ASP A 111 6.32 12.07 4.08
N THR A 112 6.42 11.64 5.32
CA THR A 112 6.89 10.31 5.67
C THR A 112 6.04 9.72 6.78
N ILE A 113 5.97 8.39 6.82
CA ILE A 113 5.31 7.66 7.89
C ILE A 113 6.36 6.85 8.63
N ASP A 114 6.43 7.02 9.95
CA ASP A 114 7.31 6.23 10.80
C ASP A 114 6.46 5.25 11.61
N PHE A 115 6.48 4.00 11.19
CA PHE A 115 5.71 2.96 11.86
C PHE A 115 6.27 2.62 13.25
N TYR A 116 7.55 2.85 13.47
CA TYR A 116 8.21 2.49 14.71
C TYR A 116 7.91 3.48 15.84
N SER A 117 7.79 4.76 15.51
CA SER A 117 7.49 5.77 16.53
C SER A 117 6.04 5.74 17.02
N ASN A 118 5.15 5.10 16.25
CA ASN A 118 3.73 4.98 16.59
C ASN A 118 3.36 3.66 17.26
N ILE A 119 4.35 2.84 17.56
CA ILE A 119 4.15 1.59 18.30
C ILE A 119 4.12 1.92 19.78
N GLN A 120 2.96 1.83 20.36
CA GLN A 120 2.78 2.01 21.80
C GLN A 120 1.91 0.92 22.36
#